data_7cffe48ead230e1d9c65f74d4b2de725
#
_entry.id   7cffe48ead230e1d9c65f74d4b2de725
#
_cell.length_a   1.000
_cell.length_b   1.000
_cell.length_c   1.000
_cell.angle_alpha   90.00
_cell.angle_beta   90.00
_cell.angle_gamma   90.00
#
_symmetry.space_group_name_H-M   'P 1'
#
loop_
_entity.id
_entity.type
_entity.pdbx_description
1 polymer ?
#
loop_
_entity_poly.entity_id
_entity_poly.type
_entity_poly.pdbx_seq_one_letter_code
_entity_poly.pdbx_strand_id
1 'polypeptide(L)'
;MDILFLGTGSAWRLPEYSCRCMICQKMTELKEERTRTSIRVTTSREILIDPGPDLLFHMRRFKLQAPDLILITHEHGDHYLGMDDLLAYKRSLPPDSWRPIPVYATETAWQTIGPRFGYLLGSLFEKRVSEPGVDINIDDTSITPFKTVHGKTARGSVGYVIRETPEDKDFKKLVYTSDFIDVETDSSILHDPDVLIIQSHWLNEPAENRPSHMSLQRALDFIKKWRPSKRMFLVHISGGDQVPGDPFNNTVKKTPPIKPMMDPRTQKPYSVPMCQQDWDNLAIKLCEDNSLSCPMTVPKDGEAFTF
;
A
#
# COMPACT_ATOMS: atom_id res chain seq x y z
N MET A 1 8.87 -16.08 -1.09
CA MET A 1 8.37 -14.78 -0.52
C MET A 1 6.87 -14.87 -0.37
N ASP A 2 6.38 -14.53 0.83
CA ASP A 2 4.94 -14.51 1.12
C ASP A 2 4.49 -13.09 1.43
N ILE A 3 3.31 -12.72 0.95
CA ILE A 3 2.72 -11.40 1.16
C ILE A 3 1.39 -11.60 1.89
N LEU A 4 1.15 -10.86 2.98
CA LEU A 4 -0.15 -10.75 3.63
C LEU A 4 -0.61 -9.30 3.61
N PHE A 5 -1.74 -9.04 2.97
CA PHE A 5 -2.37 -7.72 2.95
C PHE A 5 -3.14 -7.51 4.25
N LEU A 6 -2.57 -6.74 5.18
CA LEU A 6 -3.18 -6.49 6.48
C LEU A 6 -4.35 -5.52 6.35
N GLY A 7 -4.17 -4.49 5.53
CA GLY A 7 -5.16 -3.51 5.14
C GLY A 7 -4.92 -3.05 3.70
N THR A 8 -5.98 -2.67 2.99
CA THR A 8 -5.97 -2.38 1.56
C THR A 8 -6.65 -1.06 1.19
N GLY A 9 -7.21 -0.36 2.19
CA GLY A 9 -7.87 0.93 2.04
C GLY A 9 -6.92 2.12 2.18
N SER A 10 -7.42 3.30 1.84
CA SER A 10 -6.69 4.56 1.94
C SER A 10 -6.58 5.07 3.39
N ALA A 11 -6.10 6.31 3.57
CA ALA A 11 -5.96 6.99 4.86
C ALA A 11 -7.22 6.93 5.75
N TRP A 12 -8.38 6.80 5.14
CA TRP A 12 -9.65 6.61 5.81
C TRP A 12 -10.18 5.21 5.49
N ARG A 13 -10.49 4.44 6.52
CA ARG A 13 -11.09 3.09 6.38
C ARG A 13 -12.35 3.16 5.51
N LEU A 14 -12.61 2.11 4.75
CA LEU A 14 -13.87 1.96 4.03
C LEU A 14 -14.74 0.87 4.72
N PRO A 15 -16.03 1.08 4.90
CA PRO A 15 -16.80 2.35 4.73
C PRO A 15 -16.28 3.44 5.67
N GLU A 16 -16.25 4.70 5.19
CA GLU A 16 -15.84 5.82 6.03
C GLU A 16 -16.90 6.17 7.08
N TYR A 17 -16.44 6.60 8.25
CA TYR A 17 -17.30 6.99 9.35
C TYR A 17 -18.32 8.05 8.93
N SER A 18 -19.61 7.81 9.24
CA SER A 18 -20.75 8.68 8.89
C SER A 18 -20.96 8.93 7.39
N CYS A 19 -20.23 8.31 6.49
CA CYS A 19 -20.39 8.51 5.06
C CYS A 19 -21.62 7.76 4.53
N ARG A 20 -22.45 8.47 3.75
CA ARG A 20 -23.68 7.94 3.15
C ARG A 20 -23.63 7.85 1.62
N CYS A 21 -22.43 7.95 1.01
CA CYS A 21 -22.30 7.77 -0.43
C CYS A 21 -22.58 6.31 -0.83
N MET A 22 -22.95 6.10 -2.09
CA MET A 22 -23.33 4.78 -2.60
C MET A 22 -22.25 3.71 -2.35
N ILE A 23 -20.97 4.04 -2.46
CA ILE A 23 -19.87 3.11 -2.16
C ILE A 23 -19.91 2.66 -0.70
N CYS A 24 -19.96 3.61 0.25
CA CYS A 24 -19.97 3.28 1.68
C CYS A 24 -21.25 2.54 2.10
N GLN A 25 -22.41 2.91 1.54
CA GLN A 25 -23.66 2.18 1.80
C GLN A 25 -23.59 0.75 1.28
N LYS A 26 -23.10 0.55 0.03
CA LYS A 26 -22.98 -0.78 -0.57
C LYS A 26 -22.03 -1.68 0.22
N MET A 27 -20.87 -1.18 0.61
CA MET A 27 -19.92 -1.93 1.44
C MET A 27 -20.51 -2.28 2.81
N THR A 28 -21.26 -1.36 3.43
CA THR A 28 -21.96 -1.62 4.72
C THR A 28 -23.00 -2.71 4.59
N GLU A 29 -23.83 -2.69 3.54
CA GLU A 29 -24.83 -3.73 3.24
C GLU A 29 -24.19 -5.11 3.07
N LEU A 30 -23.04 -5.17 2.39
CA LEU A 30 -22.30 -6.41 2.14
C LEU A 30 -21.38 -6.82 3.30
N LYS A 31 -21.28 -5.99 4.36
CA LYS A 31 -20.34 -6.20 5.48
C LYS A 31 -18.88 -6.29 5.02
N GLU A 32 -18.55 -5.56 3.98
CA GLU A 32 -17.19 -5.40 3.49
C GLU A 32 -16.50 -4.24 4.18
N GLU A 33 -15.22 -4.39 4.47
CA GLU A 33 -14.37 -3.32 5.02
C GLU A 33 -12.97 -3.35 4.38
N ARG A 34 -12.34 -2.18 4.38
CA ARG A 34 -10.90 -2.01 4.08
C ARG A 34 -10.29 -1.14 5.15
N THR A 35 -9.37 -1.70 5.90
CA THR A 35 -8.54 -0.94 6.83
C THR A 35 -7.41 -0.25 6.08
N ARG A 36 -6.69 0.67 6.75
CA ARG A 36 -5.59 1.43 6.13
C ARG A 36 -4.50 0.50 5.63
N THR A 37 -3.92 0.86 4.49
CA THR A 37 -2.92 0.03 3.82
C THR A 37 -1.74 -0.28 4.75
N SER A 38 -1.50 -1.56 4.93
CA SER A 38 -0.36 -2.12 5.63
C SER A 38 -0.11 -3.53 5.10
N ILE A 39 1.15 -3.92 4.97
CA ILE A 39 1.52 -5.20 4.34
C ILE A 39 2.57 -5.89 5.21
N ARG A 40 2.44 -7.22 5.36
CA ARG A 40 3.52 -8.07 5.85
C ARG A 40 4.13 -8.83 4.68
N VAL A 41 5.44 -8.75 4.55
CA VAL A 41 6.22 -9.55 3.61
C VAL A 41 7.11 -10.49 4.42
N THR A 42 7.04 -11.79 4.11
CA THR A 42 7.86 -12.83 4.74
C THR A 42 8.85 -13.36 3.72
N THR A 43 10.12 -13.23 4.04
CA THR A 43 11.26 -13.85 3.37
C THR A 43 11.92 -14.81 4.36
N SER A 44 13.22 -14.79 4.58
CA SER A 44 13.86 -15.33 5.79
C SER A 44 13.52 -14.50 7.03
N ARG A 45 12.93 -13.31 6.85
CA ARG A 45 12.55 -12.36 7.89
C ARG A 45 11.10 -11.89 7.73
N GLU A 46 10.51 -11.51 8.87
CA GLU A 46 9.18 -10.89 8.92
C GLU A 46 9.31 -9.37 8.77
N ILE A 47 8.90 -8.84 7.64
CA ILE A 47 8.97 -7.42 7.28
C ILE A 47 7.57 -6.82 7.40
N LEU A 48 7.38 -5.84 8.26
CA LEU A 48 6.14 -5.07 8.36
C LEU A 48 6.30 -3.73 7.64
N ILE A 49 5.42 -3.46 6.70
CA ILE A 49 5.43 -2.19 5.94
C ILE A 49 4.21 -1.37 6.37
N ASP A 50 4.48 -0.11 6.74
CA ASP A 50 3.49 0.89 7.10
C ASP A 50 2.54 0.45 8.25
N PRO A 51 3.04 0.34 9.50
CA PRO A 51 2.23 0.04 10.69
C PRO A 51 1.34 1.23 11.09
N GLY A 52 0.27 1.46 10.33
CA GLY A 52 -0.71 2.52 10.55
C GLY A 52 -1.58 2.31 11.80
N PRO A 53 -2.55 3.20 12.07
CA PRO A 53 -3.39 3.17 13.27
C PRO A 53 -4.21 1.88 13.46
N ASP A 54 -4.31 1.04 12.45
CA ASP A 54 -5.02 -0.23 12.51
C ASP A 54 -4.14 -1.41 12.97
N LEU A 55 -2.86 -1.18 13.34
CA LEU A 55 -1.90 -2.23 13.66
C LEU A 55 -2.41 -3.20 14.73
N LEU A 56 -2.94 -2.69 15.86
CA LEU A 56 -3.46 -3.55 16.93
C LEU A 56 -4.61 -4.45 16.44
N PHE A 57 -5.48 -3.90 15.61
CA PHE A 57 -6.55 -4.67 14.97
C PHE A 57 -5.98 -5.76 14.07
N HIS A 58 -5.00 -5.44 13.22
CA HIS A 58 -4.31 -6.39 12.35
C HIS A 58 -3.60 -7.49 13.16
N MET A 59 -2.83 -7.12 14.20
CA MET A 59 -2.14 -8.07 15.04
C MET A 59 -3.09 -9.10 15.67
N ARG A 60 -4.24 -8.64 16.18
CA ARG A 60 -5.26 -9.53 16.78
C ARG A 60 -5.95 -10.38 15.74
N ARG A 61 -6.41 -9.78 14.64
CA ARG A 61 -7.18 -10.46 13.59
C ARG A 61 -6.35 -11.56 12.92
N PHE A 62 -5.10 -11.28 12.61
CA PHE A 62 -4.22 -12.17 11.87
C PHE A 62 -3.20 -12.91 12.76
N LYS A 63 -3.29 -12.74 14.09
CA LYS A 63 -2.41 -13.39 15.08
C LYS A 63 -0.92 -13.15 14.79
N LEU A 64 -0.58 -11.91 14.44
CA LEU A 64 0.78 -11.55 14.08
C LEU A 64 1.70 -11.56 15.31
N GLN A 65 2.94 -11.98 15.08
CA GLN A 65 4.06 -11.74 16.01
C GLN A 65 4.72 -10.40 15.72
N ALA A 66 5.63 -9.97 16.58
CA ALA A 66 6.44 -8.79 16.30
C ALA A 66 7.29 -9.03 15.05
N PRO A 67 7.41 -8.04 14.16
CA PRO A 67 8.24 -8.17 12.97
C PRO A 67 9.73 -8.12 13.31
N ASP A 68 10.58 -8.68 12.45
CA ASP A 68 12.03 -8.54 12.54
C ASP A 68 12.50 -7.13 12.18
N LEU A 69 11.78 -6.47 11.28
CA LEU A 69 12.02 -5.07 10.89
C LEU A 69 10.73 -4.39 10.41
N ILE A 70 10.75 -3.06 10.47
CA ILE A 70 9.67 -2.20 9.98
C ILE A 70 10.21 -1.29 8.88
N LEU A 71 9.47 -1.20 7.78
CA LEU A 71 9.68 -0.23 6.73
C LEU A 71 8.56 0.82 6.76
N ILE A 72 8.93 2.09 6.80
CA ILE A 72 7.96 3.19 6.71
C ILE A 72 8.21 3.91 5.40
N THR A 73 7.17 4.01 4.58
CA THR A 73 7.26 4.61 3.26
C THR A 73 7.32 6.12 3.31
N HIS A 74 6.55 6.75 4.20
CA HIS A 74 6.52 8.20 4.34
C HIS A 74 5.91 8.67 5.68
N GLU A 75 5.92 9.97 5.91
CA GLU A 75 5.58 10.60 7.18
C GLU A 75 4.08 10.88 7.42
N HIS A 76 3.15 10.41 6.59
CA HIS A 76 1.72 10.52 6.87
C HIS A 76 1.30 9.54 7.98
N GLY A 77 0.38 10.00 8.83
CA GLY A 77 0.01 9.28 10.05
C GLY A 77 -0.62 7.91 9.83
N ASP A 78 -1.32 7.71 8.74
CA ASP A 78 -1.93 6.44 8.38
C ASP A 78 -0.91 5.34 8.07
N HIS A 79 0.38 5.68 7.89
CA HIS A 79 1.45 4.73 7.61
C HIS A 79 2.32 4.36 8.82
N TYR A 80 2.25 5.11 9.97
CA TYR A 80 3.14 4.82 11.11
C TYR A 80 2.53 4.97 12.50
N LEU A 81 1.34 5.57 12.64
CA LEU A 81 0.81 5.91 13.97
C LEU A 81 0.46 4.73 14.87
N GLY A 82 0.41 3.51 14.35
CA GLY A 82 0.17 2.30 15.16
C GLY A 82 1.43 1.69 15.79
N MET A 83 2.59 2.25 15.57
CA MET A 83 3.86 1.66 16.03
C MET A 83 3.92 1.42 17.55
N ASP A 84 3.33 2.30 18.36
CA ASP A 84 3.35 2.18 19.83
C ASP A 84 2.55 0.97 20.36
N ASP A 85 1.64 0.42 19.60
CA ASP A 85 0.93 -0.83 19.95
C ASP A 85 1.90 -2.00 20.18
N LEU A 86 3.07 -2.00 19.55
CA LEU A 86 4.12 -3.00 19.77
C LEU A 86 4.73 -2.96 21.19
N LEU A 87 4.55 -1.85 21.92
CA LEU A 87 4.94 -1.80 23.32
C LEU A 87 4.14 -2.80 24.18
N ALA A 88 2.85 -2.97 23.91
CA ALA A 88 2.03 -3.97 24.59
C ALA A 88 2.55 -5.38 24.32
N TYR A 89 2.96 -5.69 23.09
CA TYR A 89 3.58 -6.98 22.75
C TYR A 89 4.89 -7.17 23.52
N LYS A 90 5.81 -6.20 23.51
CA LYS A 90 7.05 -6.25 24.29
C LYS A 90 6.79 -6.53 25.75
N ARG A 91 5.81 -5.86 26.36
CA ARG A 91 5.47 -6.04 27.79
C ARG A 91 4.93 -7.43 28.15
N SER A 92 4.49 -8.22 27.18
CA SER A 92 4.04 -9.59 27.39
C SER A 92 5.16 -10.63 27.34
N LEU A 93 6.39 -10.21 27.04
CA LEU A 93 7.54 -11.09 26.91
C LEU A 93 8.40 -11.10 28.21
N PRO A 94 9.23 -12.14 28.42
CA PRO A 94 10.25 -12.15 29.47
C PRO A 94 11.19 -10.94 29.34
N PRO A 95 11.68 -10.36 30.47
CA PRO A 95 12.41 -9.09 30.48
C PRO A 95 13.60 -9.01 29.51
N ASP A 96 14.37 -10.09 29.36
CA ASP A 96 15.60 -10.10 28.56
C ASP A 96 15.43 -10.70 27.15
N SER A 97 14.19 -11.01 26.76
CA SER A 97 13.91 -11.63 25.47
C SER A 97 13.72 -10.63 24.33
N TRP A 98 13.51 -9.35 24.64
CA TRP A 98 13.27 -8.30 23.64
C TRP A 98 14.56 -7.72 23.07
N ARG A 99 14.53 -7.51 21.77
CA ARG A 99 15.52 -6.66 21.07
C ARG A 99 14.76 -5.55 20.36
N PRO A 100 15.29 -4.30 20.37
CA PRO A 100 14.66 -3.20 19.64
C PRO A 100 14.50 -3.56 18.16
N ILE A 101 13.29 -3.31 17.61
CA ILE A 101 12.99 -3.58 16.21
C ILE A 101 13.64 -2.49 15.34
N PRO A 102 14.46 -2.82 14.33
CA PRO A 102 14.93 -1.86 13.36
C PRO A 102 13.77 -1.24 12.58
N VAL A 103 13.67 0.09 12.59
CA VAL A 103 12.66 0.84 11.84
C VAL A 103 13.37 1.69 10.80
N TYR A 104 13.11 1.39 9.54
CA TYR A 104 13.69 2.08 8.40
C TYR A 104 12.71 3.12 7.86
N ALA A 105 13.15 4.36 7.77
CA ALA A 105 12.45 5.48 7.14
C ALA A 105 13.50 6.45 6.60
N THR A 106 13.14 7.30 5.64
CA THR A 106 14.05 8.37 5.19
C THR A 106 14.33 9.35 6.32
N GLU A 107 15.45 10.05 6.28
CA GLU A 107 15.77 11.07 7.30
C GLU A 107 14.68 12.16 7.35
N THR A 108 14.10 12.51 6.20
CA THR A 108 12.96 13.46 6.14
C THR A 108 11.74 12.93 6.88
N ALA A 109 11.37 11.66 6.69
CA ALA A 109 10.27 11.05 7.43
C ALA A 109 10.57 10.98 8.94
N TRP A 110 11.82 10.68 9.32
CA TRP A 110 12.24 10.66 10.72
C TRP A 110 12.12 12.02 11.43
N GLN A 111 12.22 13.14 10.72
CA GLN A 111 11.99 14.49 11.30
C GLN A 111 10.57 14.64 11.83
N THR A 112 9.60 13.92 11.26
CA THR A 112 8.20 13.89 11.74
C THR A 112 7.96 12.77 12.74
N ILE A 113 8.47 11.57 12.49
CA ILE A 113 8.25 10.36 13.30
C ILE A 113 9.01 10.45 14.63
N GLY A 114 10.27 10.87 14.58
CA GLY A 114 11.17 10.91 15.76
C GLY A 114 10.63 11.71 16.94
N PRO A 115 10.16 12.95 16.77
CA PRO A 115 9.56 13.73 17.86
C PRO A 115 8.36 13.06 18.51
N ARG A 116 7.57 12.29 17.77
CA ARG A 116 6.38 11.58 18.27
C ARG A 116 6.72 10.32 19.05
N PHE A 117 7.67 9.54 18.55
CA PHE A 117 8.04 8.23 19.10
C PHE A 117 9.42 8.19 19.76
N GLY A 118 10.02 9.36 20.01
CA GLY A 118 11.36 9.45 20.62
C GLY A 118 11.48 8.72 21.98
N TYR A 119 10.40 8.65 22.75
CA TYR A 119 10.35 7.92 24.03
C TYR A 119 10.45 6.39 23.87
N LEU A 120 10.24 5.84 22.68
CA LEU A 120 10.34 4.42 22.37
C LEU A 120 11.66 4.04 21.70
N LEU A 121 12.42 5.04 21.21
CA LEU A 121 13.70 4.79 20.56
C LEU A 121 14.72 4.25 21.56
N GLY A 122 15.54 3.29 21.12
CA GLY A 122 16.51 2.57 21.94
C GLY A 122 15.91 1.49 22.83
N SER A 123 14.62 1.59 23.20
CA SER A 123 13.95 0.59 24.04
C SER A 123 13.02 -0.35 23.27
N LEU A 124 12.18 0.17 22.40
CA LEU A 124 11.24 -0.58 21.56
C LEU A 124 11.73 -0.66 20.12
N PHE A 125 12.25 0.46 19.61
CA PHE A 125 12.69 0.62 18.23
C PHE A 125 14.13 1.07 18.12
N GLU A 126 14.79 0.65 17.05
CA GLU A 126 16.08 1.17 16.62
C GLU A 126 15.88 2.02 15.37
N LYS A 127 16.24 3.32 15.44
CA LYS A 127 16.20 4.20 14.27
C LYS A 127 17.23 3.74 13.23
N ARG A 128 16.75 3.51 12.01
CA ARG A 128 17.57 3.26 10.82
C ARG A 128 17.15 4.22 9.70
N VAL A 129 18.11 4.75 8.97
CA VAL A 129 17.82 5.62 7.82
C VAL A 129 17.82 4.78 6.56
N SER A 130 16.76 4.89 5.76
CA SER A 130 16.68 4.33 4.41
C SER A 130 16.99 5.42 3.39
N GLU A 131 18.07 5.25 2.64
CA GLU A 131 18.45 6.18 1.58
C GLU A 131 18.03 5.65 0.22
N PRO A 132 17.31 6.43 -0.62
CA PRO A 132 16.92 6.00 -1.95
C PRO A 132 18.13 5.52 -2.77
N GLY A 133 17.99 4.32 -3.35
CA GLY A 133 19.05 3.68 -4.14
C GLY A 133 20.13 2.94 -3.35
N VAL A 134 20.10 2.96 -2.01
CA VAL A 134 21.04 2.23 -1.16
C VAL A 134 20.39 0.95 -0.62
N ASP A 135 20.99 -0.18 -0.87
CA ASP A 135 20.48 -1.48 -0.45
C ASP A 135 20.59 -1.70 1.06
N ILE A 136 19.52 -2.17 1.66
CA ILE A 136 19.45 -2.72 3.00
C ILE A 136 19.53 -4.24 2.84
N ASN A 137 20.63 -4.85 3.23
CA ASN A 137 20.85 -6.29 3.09
C ASN A 137 20.65 -7.00 4.42
N ILE A 138 19.79 -8.02 4.45
CA ILE A 138 19.46 -8.82 5.61
C ILE A 138 19.33 -10.28 5.16
N ASP A 139 20.29 -11.11 5.56
CA ASP A 139 20.41 -12.51 5.15
C ASP A 139 20.34 -12.66 3.60
N ASP A 140 19.36 -13.37 3.07
CA ASP A 140 19.11 -13.59 1.64
C ASP A 140 18.23 -12.50 0.99
N THR A 141 17.86 -11.49 1.75
CA THR A 141 16.94 -10.44 1.33
C THR A 141 17.66 -9.10 1.15
N SER A 142 17.45 -8.46 0.01
CA SER A 142 17.90 -7.10 -0.29
C SER A 142 16.69 -6.19 -0.49
N ILE A 143 16.67 -5.04 0.20
CA ILE A 143 15.59 -4.06 0.15
C ILE A 143 16.16 -2.74 -0.36
N THR A 144 15.71 -2.28 -1.52
CA THR A 144 16.15 -1.01 -2.11
C THR A 144 15.02 0.00 -2.04
N PRO A 145 15.13 1.07 -1.23
CA PRO A 145 14.19 2.18 -1.30
C PRO A 145 14.36 2.93 -2.62
N PHE A 146 13.26 3.37 -3.24
CA PHE A 146 13.28 4.26 -4.39
C PHE A 146 12.40 5.48 -4.14
N LYS A 147 12.86 6.64 -4.60
CA LYS A 147 12.18 7.92 -4.35
C LYS A 147 10.88 8.01 -5.13
N THR A 148 9.78 8.30 -4.40
CA THR A 148 8.47 8.57 -4.98
C THR A 148 8.07 10.04 -4.81
N VAL A 149 7.12 10.50 -5.61
CA VAL A 149 6.53 11.85 -5.53
C VAL A 149 5.12 11.73 -4.96
N HIS A 150 4.93 12.26 -3.74
CA HIS A 150 3.64 12.20 -3.03
C HIS A 150 3.24 13.57 -2.42
N GLY A 151 3.57 14.67 -3.11
CA GLY A 151 3.19 16.00 -2.72
C GLY A 151 4.08 16.64 -1.65
N LYS A 152 3.65 17.83 -1.18
CA LYS A 152 4.48 18.69 -0.32
C LYS A 152 4.56 18.23 1.13
N THR A 153 3.60 17.44 1.60
CA THR A 153 3.47 16.97 2.98
C THR A 153 4.10 15.60 3.21
N ALA A 154 4.61 14.95 2.16
CA ALA A 154 5.27 13.64 2.19
C ALA A 154 6.59 13.69 1.42
N ARG A 155 7.48 14.62 1.80
CA ARG A 155 8.78 14.81 1.13
C ARG A 155 9.74 13.64 1.31
N GLY A 156 9.53 12.87 2.38
CA GLY A 156 10.28 11.66 2.67
C GLY A 156 9.81 10.41 1.92
N SER A 157 8.85 10.53 1.01
CA SER A 157 8.17 9.39 0.37
C SER A 157 9.10 8.51 -0.46
N VAL A 158 9.02 7.19 -0.20
CA VAL A 158 9.72 6.13 -0.93
C VAL A 158 8.82 4.93 -1.12
N GLY A 159 9.03 4.20 -2.20
CA GLY A 159 8.62 2.81 -2.36
C GLY A 159 9.79 1.87 -2.08
N TYR A 160 9.55 0.57 -2.11
CA TYR A 160 10.56 -0.46 -1.84
C TYR A 160 10.58 -1.51 -2.94
N VAL A 161 11.78 -1.86 -3.40
CA VAL A 161 12.04 -3.08 -4.17
C VAL A 161 12.61 -4.11 -3.20
N ILE A 162 11.90 -5.21 -3.01
CA ILE A 162 12.33 -6.31 -2.13
C ILE A 162 12.73 -7.48 -3.01
N ARG A 163 13.95 -7.95 -2.85
CA ARG A 163 14.53 -9.06 -3.60
C ARG A 163 14.94 -10.16 -2.65
N GLU A 164 14.59 -11.38 -2.97
CA GLU A 164 14.97 -12.58 -2.22
C GLU A 164 15.76 -13.50 -3.16
N THR A 165 16.94 -13.93 -2.72
CA THR A 165 17.81 -14.84 -3.46
C THR A 165 18.12 -16.05 -2.58
N PRO A 166 17.18 -17.00 -2.42
CA PRO A 166 17.43 -18.21 -1.65
C PRO A 166 18.53 -19.05 -2.31
N GLU A 167 19.34 -19.77 -1.51
CA GLU A 167 20.50 -20.52 -1.99
C GLU A 167 20.19 -21.50 -3.14
N ASP A 168 19.00 -22.13 -3.14
CA ASP A 168 18.60 -23.15 -4.12
C ASP A 168 17.32 -22.83 -4.88
N LYS A 169 16.93 -21.55 -5.00
CA LYS A 169 15.65 -21.15 -5.61
C LYS A 169 15.83 -19.97 -6.57
N ASP A 170 14.83 -19.78 -7.41
CA ASP A 170 14.77 -18.66 -8.33
C ASP A 170 14.74 -17.31 -7.58
N PHE A 171 15.42 -16.34 -8.13
CA PHE A 171 15.36 -14.94 -7.72
C PHE A 171 13.92 -14.42 -7.74
N LYS A 172 13.52 -13.78 -6.66
CA LYS A 172 12.19 -13.18 -6.51
C LYS A 172 12.28 -11.68 -6.33
N LYS A 173 11.39 -10.94 -6.98
CA LYS A 173 11.37 -9.48 -6.97
C LYS A 173 9.96 -8.95 -6.77
N LEU A 174 9.78 -8.22 -5.68
CA LEU A 174 8.58 -7.46 -5.34
C LEU A 174 8.87 -5.97 -5.49
N VAL A 175 7.99 -5.23 -6.17
CA VAL A 175 7.95 -3.77 -6.14
C VAL A 175 6.71 -3.31 -5.42
N TYR A 176 6.87 -2.51 -4.37
CA TYR A 176 5.81 -1.84 -3.60
C TYR A 176 5.96 -0.34 -3.70
N THR A 177 4.98 0.34 -4.27
CA THR A 177 5.08 1.78 -4.54
C THR A 177 4.72 2.65 -3.35
N SER A 178 3.88 2.15 -2.42
CA SER A 178 3.20 3.01 -1.44
C SER A 178 2.39 4.13 -2.12
N ASP A 179 2.20 5.24 -1.41
CA ASP A 179 1.46 6.40 -1.90
C ASP A 179 2.36 7.25 -2.82
N PHE A 180 1.89 7.51 -4.02
CA PHE A 180 2.66 8.24 -5.01
C PHE A 180 1.77 8.77 -6.16
N ILE A 181 2.30 9.67 -6.96
CA ILE A 181 1.78 10.04 -8.27
C ILE A 181 2.81 9.86 -9.37
N ASP A 182 4.09 9.78 -8.98
CA ASP A 182 5.21 9.60 -9.89
C ASP A 182 6.43 9.05 -9.14
N VAL A 183 7.45 8.64 -9.86
CA VAL A 183 8.78 8.31 -9.34
C VAL A 183 9.77 9.38 -9.78
N GLU A 184 10.71 9.73 -8.87
CA GLU A 184 11.71 10.75 -9.21
C GLU A 184 12.65 10.29 -10.33
N THR A 185 12.97 9.00 -10.34
CA THR A 185 13.79 8.36 -11.37
C THR A 185 13.21 6.99 -11.70
N ASP A 186 12.90 6.78 -12.98
CA ASP A 186 12.49 5.47 -13.47
C ASP A 186 13.72 4.57 -13.68
N SER A 187 14.15 3.96 -12.61
CA SER A 187 15.32 3.07 -12.60
C SER A 187 14.96 1.67 -13.08
N SER A 188 15.91 0.98 -13.72
CA SER A 188 15.76 -0.42 -14.17
C SER A 188 15.40 -1.40 -13.04
N ILE A 189 15.66 -1.04 -11.77
CA ILE A 189 15.26 -1.86 -10.62
C ILE A 189 13.74 -2.01 -10.48
N LEU A 190 12.94 -1.09 -11.06
CA LEU A 190 11.47 -1.11 -11.02
C LEU A 190 10.86 -2.00 -12.10
N HIS A 191 11.63 -2.31 -13.15
CA HIS A 191 11.16 -3.06 -14.32
C HIS A 191 11.20 -4.56 -14.09
N ASP A 192 10.30 -5.27 -14.73
CA ASP A 192 10.16 -6.73 -14.74
C ASP A 192 10.11 -7.36 -13.32
N PRO A 193 9.29 -6.83 -12.37
CA PRO A 193 9.10 -7.51 -11.10
C PRO A 193 8.25 -8.77 -11.26
N ASP A 194 8.45 -9.76 -10.39
CA ASP A 194 7.50 -10.88 -10.29
C ASP A 194 6.14 -10.39 -9.81
N VAL A 195 6.15 -9.55 -8.80
CA VAL A 195 4.95 -8.97 -8.20
C VAL A 195 5.09 -7.46 -8.12
N LEU A 196 4.03 -6.76 -8.55
CA LEU A 196 3.88 -5.32 -8.38
C LEU A 196 2.70 -5.03 -7.44
N ILE A 197 2.94 -4.32 -6.35
CA ILE A 197 1.90 -3.75 -5.50
C ILE A 197 1.90 -2.24 -5.72
N ILE A 198 0.82 -1.72 -6.29
CA ILE A 198 0.75 -0.32 -6.73
C ILE A 198 -0.49 0.37 -6.16
N GLN A 199 -0.35 1.63 -5.79
CA GLN A 199 -1.47 2.44 -5.32
C GLN A 199 -2.53 2.62 -6.41
N SER A 200 -3.80 2.60 -5.99
CA SER A 200 -4.95 2.93 -6.83
C SER A 200 -6.03 3.64 -5.99
N HIS A 201 -5.81 4.91 -5.71
CA HIS A 201 -6.69 5.69 -4.83
C HIS A 201 -8.05 5.99 -5.48
N TRP A 202 -8.03 6.34 -6.77
CA TRP A 202 -9.22 6.53 -7.62
C TRP A 202 -9.21 5.57 -8.79
N LEU A 203 -10.39 5.31 -9.35
CA LEU A 203 -10.50 4.64 -10.64
C LEU A 203 -9.96 5.52 -11.76
N ASN A 204 -10.47 6.75 -11.85
CA ASN A 204 -10.15 7.71 -12.89
C ASN A 204 -9.24 8.82 -12.36
N GLU A 205 -8.48 9.47 -13.25
CA GLU A 205 -7.67 10.63 -12.86
C GLU A 205 -8.60 11.78 -12.42
N PRO A 206 -8.49 12.23 -11.16
CA PRO A 206 -9.37 13.25 -10.60
C PRO A 206 -9.02 14.64 -11.15
N ALA A 207 -10.03 15.51 -11.31
CA ALA A 207 -9.84 16.90 -11.76
C ALA A 207 -8.97 17.71 -10.79
N GLU A 208 -9.06 17.40 -9.49
CA GLU A 208 -8.16 17.93 -8.45
C GLU A 208 -7.52 16.77 -7.70
N ASN A 209 -6.23 16.57 -7.91
CA ASN A 209 -5.47 15.56 -7.20
C ASN A 209 -4.78 16.16 -5.96
N ARG A 210 -5.54 16.35 -4.92
CA ARG A 210 -5.07 16.69 -3.57
C ARG A 210 -5.51 15.57 -2.63
N PRO A 211 -4.64 14.79 -2.07
CA PRO A 211 -3.24 14.97 -1.66
C PRO A 211 -2.18 14.27 -2.53
N SER A 212 -2.32 14.18 -3.83
CA SER A 212 -1.29 13.62 -4.74
C SER A 212 -1.20 12.09 -4.70
N HIS A 213 -2.31 11.43 -4.93
CA HIS A 213 -2.39 9.96 -5.03
C HIS A 213 -2.51 9.46 -6.47
N MET A 214 -2.10 8.23 -6.69
CA MET A 214 -2.21 7.52 -7.97
C MET A 214 -3.67 7.14 -8.26
N SER A 215 -4.14 7.41 -9.48
CA SER A 215 -5.36 6.80 -10.01
C SER A 215 -5.04 5.48 -10.71
N LEU A 216 -6.02 4.56 -10.81
CA LEU A 216 -5.85 3.35 -11.61
C LEU A 216 -5.58 3.69 -13.08
N GLN A 217 -6.25 4.72 -13.59
CA GLN A 217 -6.05 5.21 -14.96
C GLN A 217 -4.58 5.53 -15.24
N ARG A 218 -3.89 6.22 -14.33
CA ARG A 218 -2.46 6.54 -14.42
C ARG A 218 -1.59 5.33 -14.10
N ALA A 219 -2.00 4.49 -13.13
CA ALA A 219 -1.25 3.30 -12.76
C ALA A 219 -1.08 2.31 -13.92
N LEU A 220 -2.04 2.25 -14.85
CA LEU A 220 -1.93 1.41 -16.05
C LEU A 220 -0.72 1.75 -16.91
N ASP A 221 -0.28 3.01 -16.95
CA ASP A 221 0.91 3.42 -17.69
C ASP A 221 2.18 2.87 -17.02
N PHE A 222 2.26 2.93 -15.69
CA PHE A 222 3.37 2.33 -14.93
C PHE A 222 3.37 0.80 -15.05
N ILE A 223 2.22 0.16 -14.98
CA ILE A 223 2.07 -1.29 -15.15
C ILE A 223 2.60 -1.74 -16.51
N LYS A 224 2.20 -1.06 -17.59
CA LYS A 224 2.67 -1.36 -18.94
C LYS A 224 4.18 -1.12 -19.09
N LYS A 225 4.70 -0.09 -18.42
CA LYS A 225 6.11 0.27 -18.46
C LYS A 225 6.99 -0.70 -17.67
N TRP A 226 6.57 -1.07 -16.45
CA TRP A 226 7.34 -1.91 -15.55
C TRP A 226 7.14 -3.42 -15.79
N ARG A 227 6.11 -3.84 -16.51
CA ARG A 227 5.87 -5.20 -17.00
C ARG A 227 5.97 -6.29 -15.91
N PRO A 228 5.16 -6.25 -14.83
CA PRO A 228 5.14 -7.33 -13.85
C PRO A 228 4.81 -8.67 -14.50
N SER A 229 5.42 -9.77 -14.00
CA SER A 229 5.38 -11.06 -14.68
C SER A 229 4.40 -12.08 -14.09
N LYS A 230 4.16 -12.06 -12.76
CA LYS A 230 3.32 -13.05 -12.08
C LYS A 230 1.99 -12.48 -11.58
N ARG A 231 2.03 -11.34 -10.89
CA ARG A 231 0.81 -10.73 -10.29
C ARG A 231 0.93 -9.22 -10.10
N MET A 232 -0.20 -8.53 -10.23
CA MET A 232 -0.36 -7.12 -9.86
C MET A 232 -1.42 -6.99 -8.78
N PHE A 233 -1.14 -6.19 -7.76
CA PHE A 233 -2.08 -5.88 -6.69
C PHE A 233 -2.30 -4.37 -6.61
N LEU A 234 -3.59 -3.97 -6.55
CA LEU A 234 -4.00 -2.59 -6.37
C LEU A 234 -4.37 -2.37 -4.91
N VAL A 235 -3.72 -1.43 -4.25
CA VAL A 235 -3.95 -1.11 -2.83
C VAL A 235 -4.27 0.37 -2.62
N HIS A 236 -4.54 0.76 -1.38
CA HIS A 236 -4.86 2.13 -1.00
C HIS A 236 -6.15 2.63 -1.66
N ILE A 237 -7.13 1.74 -1.74
CA ILE A 237 -8.43 2.00 -2.37
C ILE A 237 -9.24 3.02 -1.56
N SER A 238 -9.78 4.02 -2.22
CA SER A 238 -10.64 5.04 -1.59
C SER A 238 -12.09 5.00 -2.06
N GLY A 239 -12.94 5.73 -1.37
CA GLY A 239 -14.31 6.00 -1.82
C GLY A 239 -14.46 7.38 -2.50
N GLY A 240 -13.37 7.93 -3.05
CA GLY A 240 -13.32 9.29 -3.58
C GLY A 240 -13.91 9.50 -4.97
N ASP A 241 -14.09 8.45 -5.75
CA ASP A 241 -14.71 8.55 -7.08
C ASP A 241 -16.18 8.98 -7.00
N GLN A 242 -16.61 9.81 -7.94
CA GLN A 242 -18.03 10.11 -8.13
C GLN A 242 -18.74 8.94 -8.81
N VAL A 243 -19.89 8.53 -8.23
CA VAL A 243 -20.74 7.49 -8.80
C VAL A 243 -21.95 8.15 -9.48
N PRO A 244 -22.26 7.84 -10.74
CA PRO A 244 -23.44 8.42 -11.39
C PRO A 244 -24.73 8.20 -10.58
N GLY A 245 -25.45 9.29 -10.31
CA GLY A 245 -26.69 9.26 -9.51
C GLY A 245 -26.49 9.28 -8.00
N ASP A 246 -25.26 9.27 -7.48
CA ASP A 246 -25.01 9.39 -6.04
C ASP A 246 -25.32 10.82 -5.56
N PRO A 247 -26.29 11.02 -4.64
CA PRO A 247 -26.62 12.35 -4.11
C PRO A 247 -25.47 12.97 -3.29
N PHE A 248 -24.49 12.19 -2.90
CA PHE A 248 -23.32 12.63 -2.13
C PHE A 248 -22.08 12.96 -2.99
N ASN A 249 -22.23 13.03 -4.31
CA ASN A 249 -21.14 13.43 -5.22
C ASN A 249 -20.66 14.88 -5.02
N ASN A 250 -21.41 15.71 -4.32
CA ASN A 250 -21.03 17.09 -3.99
C ASN A 250 -20.31 17.23 -2.64
N THR A 251 -19.93 16.12 -2.01
CA THR A 251 -19.17 16.16 -0.75
C THR A 251 -17.68 16.35 -1.00
N VAL A 252 -16.96 16.87 0.01
CA VAL A 252 -15.51 17.18 -0.05
C VAL A 252 -14.65 15.97 -0.47
N LYS A 253 -15.08 14.76 -0.10
CA LYS A 253 -14.31 13.54 -0.46
C LYS A 253 -14.42 13.16 -1.94
N LYS A 254 -15.48 13.62 -2.62
CA LYS A 254 -15.79 13.20 -3.99
C LYS A 254 -15.16 14.15 -5.01
N THR A 255 -14.39 13.64 -5.92
CA THR A 255 -13.75 14.43 -6.97
C THR A 255 -14.20 13.95 -8.34
N PRO A 256 -14.67 14.87 -9.21
CA PRO A 256 -15.01 14.50 -10.59
C PRO A 256 -13.76 14.09 -11.35
N PRO A 257 -13.86 13.14 -12.28
CA PRO A 257 -12.74 12.76 -13.14
C PRO A 257 -12.46 13.85 -14.21
N ILE A 258 -11.19 14.00 -14.61
CA ILE A 258 -10.85 14.81 -15.78
C ILE A 258 -11.52 14.22 -17.03
N LYS A 259 -11.29 12.93 -17.24
CA LYS A 259 -11.86 12.16 -18.33
C LYS A 259 -11.98 10.69 -17.87
N PRO A 260 -13.19 10.15 -17.76
CA PRO A 260 -13.36 8.75 -17.39
C PRO A 260 -12.66 7.81 -18.38
N MET A 261 -12.12 6.70 -17.87
CA MET A 261 -11.65 5.60 -18.71
C MET A 261 -12.82 4.97 -19.44
N MET A 262 -12.67 4.80 -20.75
CA MET A 262 -13.70 4.25 -21.62
C MET A 262 -13.46 2.76 -21.89
N ASP A 263 -14.50 1.98 -21.73
CA ASP A 263 -14.55 0.59 -22.19
C ASP A 263 -14.47 0.56 -23.73
N PRO A 264 -13.44 -0.05 -24.31
CA PRO A 264 -13.25 -0.04 -25.77
C PRO A 264 -14.34 -0.78 -26.54
N ARG A 265 -15.04 -1.73 -25.88
CA ARG A 265 -16.09 -2.56 -26.50
C ARG A 265 -17.44 -1.84 -26.54
N THR A 266 -17.79 -1.14 -25.45
CA THR A 266 -19.09 -0.49 -25.29
C THR A 266 -19.08 1.00 -25.57
N GLN A 267 -17.90 1.63 -25.65
CA GLN A 267 -17.71 3.07 -25.77
C GLN A 267 -18.37 3.87 -24.63
N LYS A 268 -18.59 3.23 -23.48
CA LYS A 268 -19.10 3.86 -22.26
C LYS A 268 -18.00 3.91 -21.20
N PRO A 269 -18.07 4.83 -20.23
CA PRO A 269 -17.16 4.82 -19.07
C PRO A 269 -17.25 3.48 -18.33
N TYR A 270 -16.10 2.99 -17.82
CA TYR A 270 -16.13 1.90 -16.85
C TYR A 270 -16.93 2.33 -15.62
N SER A 271 -17.74 1.42 -15.09
CA SER A 271 -18.49 1.67 -13.86
C SER A 271 -17.53 1.80 -12.68
N VAL A 272 -17.79 2.77 -11.80
CA VAL A 272 -17.05 2.93 -10.54
C VAL A 272 -17.36 1.75 -9.62
N PRO A 273 -16.35 0.98 -9.16
CA PRO A 273 -16.57 -0.14 -8.27
C PRO A 273 -17.07 0.29 -6.89
N MET A 274 -18.10 -0.37 -6.37
CA MET A 274 -18.71 -0.05 -5.08
C MET A 274 -18.51 -1.17 -4.05
N CYS A 275 -18.04 -2.34 -4.46
CA CYS A 275 -17.82 -3.51 -3.62
C CYS A 275 -16.67 -4.37 -4.19
N GLN A 276 -16.26 -5.39 -3.46
CA GLN A 276 -15.18 -6.28 -3.90
C GLN A 276 -15.48 -6.94 -5.24
N GLN A 277 -16.69 -7.43 -5.44
CA GLN A 277 -17.06 -8.09 -6.69
C GLN A 277 -16.95 -7.16 -7.90
N ASP A 278 -17.27 -5.88 -7.73
CA ASP A 278 -17.13 -4.90 -8.82
C ASP A 278 -15.64 -4.69 -9.16
N TRP A 279 -14.76 -4.62 -8.13
CA TRP A 279 -13.33 -4.55 -8.31
C TRP A 279 -12.76 -5.78 -9.02
N ASP A 280 -13.19 -6.98 -8.63
CA ASP A 280 -12.74 -8.24 -9.25
C ASP A 280 -13.12 -8.29 -10.75
N ASN A 281 -14.37 -7.93 -11.06
CA ASN A 281 -14.86 -7.86 -12.44
C ASN A 281 -14.11 -6.81 -13.27
N LEU A 282 -13.87 -5.63 -12.70
CA LEU A 282 -13.15 -4.56 -13.37
C LEU A 282 -11.71 -4.93 -13.64
N ALA A 283 -11.03 -5.54 -12.67
CA ALA A 283 -9.63 -5.95 -12.77
C ALA A 283 -9.43 -6.95 -13.93
N ILE A 284 -10.29 -7.97 -14.02
CA ILE A 284 -10.28 -8.94 -15.14
C ILE A 284 -10.44 -8.21 -16.46
N LYS A 285 -11.45 -7.36 -16.55
CA LYS A 285 -11.77 -6.62 -17.78
C LYS A 285 -10.64 -5.69 -18.22
N LEU A 286 -10.03 -4.96 -17.29
CA LEU A 286 -8.90 -4.09 -17.59
C LEU A 286 -7.66 -4.88 -18.05
N CYS A 287 -7.41 -6.07 -17.49
CA CYS A 287 -6.34 -6.95 -17.97
C CYS A 287 -6.55 -7.32 -19.43
N GLU A 288 -7.75 -7.73 -19.81
CA GLU A 288 -8.10 -8.09 -21.20
C GLU A 288 -7.98 -6.88 -22.14
N ASP A 289 -8.66 -5.78 -21.78
CA ASP A 289 -8.76 -4.59 -22.64
C ASP A 289 -7.41 -3.87 -22.83
N ASN A 290 -6.46 -4.05 -21.91
CA ASN A 290 -5.11 -3.49 -21.98
C ASN A 290 -4.03 -4.51 -22.34
N SER A 291 -4.39 -5.80 -22.61
CA SER A 291 -3.47 -6.88 -22.93
C SER A 291 -2.32 -6.99 -21.90
N LEU A 292 -2.64 -6.91 -20.60
CA LEU A 292 -1.65 -6.95 -19.54
C LEU A 292 -1.04 -8.35 -19.40
N SER A 293 0.24 -8.41 -19.04
CA SER A 293 1.06 -9.63 -19.04
C SER A 293 0.71 -10.63 -17.94
N CYS A 294 0.12 -10.15 -16.83
CA CYS A 294 -0.27 -11.00 -15.71
C CYS A 294 -1.58 -10.52 -15.06
N PRO A 295 -2.24 -11.35 -14.24
CA PRO A 295 -3.49 -10.98 -13.59
C PRO A 295 -3.32 -9.79 -12.63
N MET A 296 -4.33 -8.91 -12.61
CA MET A 296 -4.50 -7.80 -11.67
C MET A 296 -5.56 -8.18 -10.63
N THR A 297 -5.34 -7.81 -9.37
CA THR A 297 -6.25 -8.10 -8.25
C THR A 297 -6.32 -6.88 -7.33
N VAL A 298 -7.50 -6.61 -6.79
CA VAL A 298 -7.67 -5.72 -5.63
C VAL A 298 -7.83 -6.61 -4.41
N PRO A 299 -6.79 -6.80 -3.58
CA PRO A 299 -6.83 -7.78 -2.50
C PRO A 299 -7.79 -7.33 -1.40
N LYS A 300 -8.30 -8.30 -0.63
CA LYS A 300 -9.04 -8.07 0.61
C LYS A 300 -8.08 -7.97 1.79
N ASP A 301 -8.55 -7.34 2.87
CA ASP A 301 -7.82 -7.38 4.13
C ASP A 301 -7.73 -8.83 4.64
N GLY A 302 -6.51 -9.32 4.86
CA GLY A 302 -6.19 -10.69 5.23
C GLY A 302 -5.92 -11.63 4.05
N GLU A 303 -5.98 -11.18 2.82
CA GLU A 303 -5.59 -11.98 1.67
C GLU A 303 -4.07 -12.22 1.67
N ALA A 304 -3.67 -13.43 1.35
CA ALA A 304 -2.27 -13.84 1.27
C ALA A 304 -1.91 -14.31 -0.14
N PHE A 305 -0.66 -14.06 -0.52
CA PHE A 305 -0.11 -14.50 -1.80
C PHE A 305 1.33 -14.98 -1.64
N THR A 306 1.64 -16.14 -2.19
CA THR A 306 2.99 -16.75 -2.21
C THR A 306 3.50 -16.85 -3.65
N PHE A 307 4.77 -16.52 -3.86
CA PHE A 307 5.40 -16.65 -5.18
C PHE A 307 6.89 -16.98 -5.10
#